data_92409a2e5bd4c4e01e1f6512f67c6040
#
_entry.id   92409a2e5bd4c4e01e1f6512f67c6040
#
_cell.length_a   1.000
_cell.length_b   1.000
_cell.length_c   1.000
_cell.angle_alpha   90.00
_cell.angle_beta   90.00
_cell.angle_gamma   90.00
#
_symmetry.space_group_name_H-M   'P 1'
#
loop_
_entity.id
_entity.type
_entity.pdbx_description
1 polymer ?
#
loop_
_entity_poly.entity_id
_entity_poly.type
_entity_poly.pdbx_seq_one_letter_code
_entity_poly.pdbx_strand_id
1 'polypeptide(L)'
;AVRAQEYKTDQDKFKEVDETVTWQMEFPGGAYSNSMTSYNARANRLYVSYQKGAALLEPATKYTGIKGNIQKRVLEVQPINQQARQMDGFAQSVKSGTPSIVPGEEGMRDMRVIDAIYRSLANGGRRELI
;
A
#
# COMPACT_ATOMS: atom_id res chain seq x y z
N ALA A 1 3.44 4.14 -14.34
CA ALA A 1 3.42 5.59 -14.13
C ALA A 1 2.51 5.97 -12.97
N VAL A 2 2.71 7.14 -12.38
CA VAL A 2 1.93 7.63 -11.23
C VAL A 2 1.56 9.11 -11.43
N ARG A 3 0.40 9.50 -10.87
CA ARG A 3 -0.04 10.88 -10.66
C ARG A 3 -0.43 11.02 -9.20
N ALA A 4 -0.04 12.12 -8.54
CA ALA A 4 -0.31 12.31 -7.13
C ALA A 4 -0.75 13.75 -6.81
N GLN A 5 -1.52 13.89 -5.74
CA GLN A 5 -1.94 15.17 -5.18
C GLN A 5 -1.84 15.12 -3.66
N GLU A 6 -1.42 16.23 -3.07
CA GLU A 6 -1.36 16.43 -1.63
C GLU A 6 -2.49 17.37 -1.18
N TYR A 7 -3.01 17.11 0.02
CA TYR A 7 -4.01 17.93 0.69
C TYR A 7 -3.57 18.16 2.13
N LYS A 8 -3.53 19.42 2.55
CA LYS A 8 -3.22 19.85 3.92
C LYS A 8 -4.33 20.77 4.42
N THR A 9 -4.99 20.37 5.50
CA THR A 9 -6.00 21.21 6.19
C THR A 9 -5.37 22.03 7.31
N ASP A 10 -4.27 21.54 7.90
CA ASP A 10 -3.49 22.20 8.94
C ASP A 10 -2.06 22.43 8.43
N GLN A 11 -1.81 23.60 7.85
CA GLN A 11 -0.54 23.96 7.23
C GLN A 11 0.60 24.09 8.25
N ASP A 12 0.30 24.47 9.49
CA ASP A 12 1.30 24.63 10.53
C ASP A 12 1.77 23.27 11.06
N LYS A 13 0.82 22.40 11.37
CA LYS A 13 1.09 21.04 11.86
C LYS A 13 1.82 20.17 10.83
N PHE A 14 1.43 20.27 9.56
CA PHE A 14 1.96 19.45 8.48
C PHE A 14 2.95 20.21 7.59
N LYS A 15 3.68 21.18 8.17
CA LYS A 15 4.65 22.00 7.43
C LYS A 15 5.75 21.16 6.76
N GLU A 16 6.26 20.16 7.46
CA GLU A 16 7.42 19.35 7.03
C GLU A 16 7.05 17.93 6.60
N VAL A 17 5.79 17.54 6.76
CA VAL A 17 5.30 16.19 6.42
C VAL A 17 3.98 16.28 5.68
N ASP A 18 3.65 15.24 4.95
CA ASP A 18 2.37 15.15 4.24
C ASP A 18 1.24 14.83 5.21
N GLU A 19 0.10 15.52 5.07
CA GLU A 19 -1.12 15.20 5.82
C GLU A 19 -1.91 14.10 5.10
N THR A 20 -2.21 14.34 3.84
CA THR A 20 -2.96 13.41 2.98
C THR A 20 -2.37 13.43 1.58
N VAL A 21 -1.98 12.28 1.10
CA VAL A 21 -1.55 12.09 -0.29
C VAL A 21 -2.48 11.09 -0.96
N THR A 22 -3.00 11.47 -2.12
CA THR A 22 -3.72 10.58 -3.02
C THR A 22 -2.91 10.35 -4.27
N TRP A 23 -2.94 9.13 -4.80
CA TRP A 23 -2.25 8.84 -6.07
C TRP A 23 -2.98 7.80 -6.90
N GLN A 24 -2.83 7.94 -8.19
CA GLN A 24 -3.24 6.95 -9.17
C GLN A 24 -2.02 6.32 -9.82
N MET A 25 -1.96 5.00 -9.88
CA MET A 25 -0.92 4.27 -10.62
C MET A 25 -1.49 3.57 -11.84
N GLU A 26 -0.74 3.64 -12.93
CA GLU A 26 -0.97 2.88 -14.16
C GLU A 26 0.02 1.71 -14.18
N PHE A 27 -0.48 0.49 -14.27
CA PHE A 27 0.31 -0.73 -14.36
C PHE A 27 0.47 -1.20 -15.81
N PRO A 28 1.52 -1.99 -16.12
CA PRO A 28 1.59 -2.70 -17.39
C PRO A 28 0.32 -3.54 -17.60
N GLY A 29 -0.19 -3.59 -18.82
CA GLY A 29 -1.41 -4.34 -19.14
C GLY A 29 -2.72 -3.58 -18.92
N GLY A 30 -2.66 -2.28 -18.54
CA GLY A 30 -3.82 -1.40 -18.48
C GLY A 30 -4.58 -1.42 -17.14
N ALA A 31 -4.12 -2.17 -16.15
CA ALA A 31 -4.65 -2.05 -14.80
C ALA A 31 -4.25 -0.71 -14.17
N TYR A 32 -5.06 -0.20 -13.26
CA TYR A 32 -4.75 1.02 -12.50
C TYR A 32 -5.22 0.89 -11.06
N SER A 33 -4.63 1.69 -10.17
CA SER A 33 -5.09 1.84 -8.78
C SER A 33 -5.33 3.29 -8.42
N ASN A 34 -6.26 3.52 -7.48
CA ASN A 34 -6.42 4.77 -6.77
C ASN A 34 -6.12 4.50 -5.30
N SER A 35 -5.20 5.24 -4.74
CA SER A 35 -4.69 5.01 -3.40
C SER A 35 -4.65 6.30 -2.60
N MET A 36 -4.67 6.17 -1.30
CA MET A 36 -4.59 7.30 -0.37
C MET A 36 -3.86 6.86 0.90
N THR A 37 -3.04 7.76 1.42
CA THR A 37 -2.57 7.73 2.81
C THR A 37 -2.95 9.03 3.48
N SER A 38 -3.34 8.99 4.76
CA SER A 38 -3.80 10.18 5.46
C SER A 38 -3.68 10.03 6.97
N TYR A 39 -3.31 11.12 7.65
CA TYR A 39 -3.43 11.22 9.10
C TYR A 39 -4.86 11.55 9.57
N ASN A 40 -5.70 12.12 8.72
CA ASN A 40 -7.04 12.61 9.08
C ASN A 40 -8.18 11.72 8.55
N ALA A 41 -8.01 11.07 7.40
CA ALA A 41 -9.04 10.20 6.86
C ALA A 41 -9.06 8.84 7.58
N ARG A 42 -10.24 8.44 8.05
CA ARG A 42 -10.45 7.14 8.70
C ARG A 42 -10.79 6.06 7.67
N ALA A 43 -9.86 5.76 6.79
CA ALA A 43 -10.00 4.70 5.80
C ALA A 43 -8.93 3.62 6.03
N ASN A 44 -9.34 2.36 6.04
CA ASN A 44 -8.44 1.20 6.11
C ASN A 44 -9.02 0.09 5.25
N ARG A 45 -8.90 0.25 3.93
CA ARG A 45 -9.61 -0.56 2.95
C ARG A 45 -8.70 -0.91 1.78
N LEU A 46 -8.78 -2.16 1.33
CA LEU A 46 -8.27 -2.61 0.03
C LEU A 46 -9.44 -3.20 -0.76
N TYR A 47 -9.74 -2.60 -1.90
CA TYR A 47 -10.72 -3.10 -2.86
C TYR A 47 -10.06 -3.40 -4.18
N VAL A 48 -10.26 -4.59 -4.70
CA VAL A 48 -9.74 -5.02 -6.00
C VAL A 48 -10.91 -5.48 -6.87
N SER A 49 -11.05 -4.85 -8.04
CA SER A 49 -12.01 -5.26 -9.06
C SER A 49 -11.29 -6.01 -10.18
N TYR A 50 -11.88 -7.10 -10.66
CA TYR A 50 -11.34 -7.92 -11.75
C TYR A 50 -12.49 -8.50 -12.59
N GLN A 51 -12.19 -9.06 -13.75
CA GLN A 51 -13.21 -9.50 -14.72
C GLN A 51 -14.32 -10.38 -14.14
N LYS A 52 -13.99 -11.25 -13.19
CA LYS A 52 -14.93 -12.22 -12.62
C LYS A 52 -15.54 -11.81 -11.27
N GLY A 53 -15.28 -10.58 -10.81
CA GLY A 53 -15.82 -10.09 -9.54
C GLY A 53 -14.92 -9.08 -8.82
N ALA A 54 -15.05 -9.06 -7.51
CA ALA A 54 -14.28 -8.16 -6.66
C ALA A 54 -13.85 -8.83 -5.35
N ALA A 55 -12.78 -8.31 -4.77
CA ALA A 55 -12.32 -8.63 -3.42
C ALA A 55 -12.27 -7.37 -2.57
N LEU A 56 -12.60 -7.49 -1.30
CA LEU A 56 -12.56 -6.41 -0.32
C LEU A 56 -11.89 -6.91 0.95
N LEU A 57 -10.98 -6.11 1.50
CA LEU A 57 -10.52 -6.20 2.89
C LEU A 57 -10.86 -4.89 3.59
N GLU A 58 -11.51 -4.97 4.76
CA GLU A 58 -11.86 -3.81 5.58
C GLU A 58 -12.13 -4.25 7.04
N PRO A 59 -11.23 -3.92 7.99
CA PRO A 59 -9.94 -3.24 7.81
C PRO A 59 -8.93 -4.12 7.06
N ALA A 60 -8.05 -3.49 6.23
CA ALA A 60 -7.08 -4.19 5.38
C ALA A 60 -5.68 -4.32 6.02
N THR A 61 -5.23 -3.31 6.79
CA THR A 61 -3.84 -3.16 7.25
C THR A 61 -3.69 -3.14 8.78
N LYS A 62 -4.71 -3.54 9.53
CA LYS A 62 -4.61 -3.67 10.98
C LYS A 62 -3.81 -4.92 11.37
N TYR A 63 -3.15 -4.87 12.53
CA TYR A 63 -2.46 -6.04 13.08
C TYR A 63 -3.41 -7.18 13.46
N THR A 64 -4.65 -6.85 13.81
CA THR A 64 -5.69 -7.81 14.19
C THR A 64 -7.04 -7.40 13.61
N GLY A 65 -7.96 -8.35 13.49
CA GLY A 65 -9.33 -8.09 13.08
C GLY A 65 -9.49 -7.73 11.59
N ILE A 66 -8.56 -8.16 10.73
CA ILE A 66 -8.71 -8.06 9.28
C ILE A 66 -9.95 -8.85 8.87
N LYS A 67 -10.82 -8.24 8.09
CA LYS A 67 -12.03 -8.86 7.56
C LYS A 67 -12.09 -8.65 6.06
N GLY A 68 -12.72 -9.57 5.36
CA GLY A 68 -12.87 -9.40 3.94
C GLY A 68 -13.81 -10.40 3.29
N ASN A 69 -14.00 -10.20 2.01
CA ASN A 69 -14.78 -11.11 1.17
C ASN A 69 -14.23 -11.12 -0.26
N ILE A 70 -14.39 -12.22 -0.92
CA ILE A 70 -14.22 -12.36 -2.37
C ILE A 70 -15.59 -12.65 -2.94
N GLN A 71 -16.12 -11.71 -3.72
CA GLN A 71 -17.52 -11.73 -4.15
C GLN A 71 -18.46 -11.86 -2.93
N LYS A 72 -19.24 -12.96 -2.86
CA LYS A 72 -20.16 -13.26 -1.75
C LYS A 72 -19.54 -14.14 -0.66
N ARG A 73 -18.30 -14.66 -0.87
CA ARG A 73 -17.61 -15.55 0.08
C ARG A 73 -16.85 -14.72 1.11
N VAL A 74 -17.22 -14.87 2.37
CA VAL A 74 -16.47 -14.28 3.49
C VAL A 74 -15.09 -14.96 3.59
N LEU A 75 -14.06 -14.16 3.80
CA LEU A 75 -12.69 -14.62 4.09
C LEU A 75 -12.54 -14.80 5.59
N GLU A 76 -12.25 -16.01 6.01
CA GLU A 76 -11.88 -16.31 7.40
C GLU A 76 -10.38 -16.03 7.57
N VAL A 77 -10.04 -14.86 8.11
CA VAL A 77 -8.66 -14.48 8.40
C VAL A 77 -8.33 -14.90 9.84
N GLN A 78 -7.48 -15.91 9.96
CA GLN A 78 -7.04 -16.37 11.28
C GLN A 78 -6.16 -15.30 11.94
N PRO A 79 -6.40 -15.00 13.25
CA PRO A 79 -5.54 -14.07 13.97
C PRO A 79 -4.14 -14.67 14.15
N ILE A 80 -3.13 -13.93 13.75
CA ILE A 80 -1.72 -14.30 13.90
C ILE A 80 -0.93 -13.13 14.47
N ASN A 81 0.14 -13.42 15.20
CA ASN A 81 1.13 -12.41 15.54
C ASN A 81 2.02 -12.19 14.31
N GLN A 82 1.73 -11.12 13.57
CA GLN A 82 2.40 -10.81 12.29
C GLN A 82 3.89 -10.58 12.48
N GLN A 83 4.29 -9.88 13.56
CA GLN A 83 5.69 -9.58 13.87
C GLN A 83 6.47 -10.84 14.22
N ALA A 84 5.94 -11.70 15.05
CA ALA A 84 6.57 -12.99 15.38
C ALA A 84 6.77 -13.83 14.11
N ARG A 85 5.73 -13.94 13.28
CA ARG A 85 5.81 -14.71 12.02
C ARG A 85 6.82 -14.12 11.04
N GLN A 86 6.96 -12.80 10.98
CA GLN A 86 7.97 -12.14 10.16
C GLN A 86 9.39 -12.47 10.63
N MET A 87 9.62 -12.38 11.95
CA MET A 87 10.93 -12.72 12.57
C MET A 87 11.28 -14.20 12.35
N ASP A 88 10.34 -15.11 12.58
CA ASP A 88 10.53 -16.55 12.37
C ASP A 88 10.83 -16.84 10.89
N GLY A 89 10.13 -16.23 9.97
CA GLY A 89 10.35 -16.38 8.54
C GLY A 89 11.74 -15.89 8.12
N PHE A 90 12.19 -14.75 8.65
CA PHE A 90 13.54 -14.26 8.37
C PHE A 90 14.62 -15.15 8.99
N ALA A 91 14.45 -15.58 10.24
CA ALA A 91 15.37 -16.51 10.90
C ALA A 91 15.49 -17.83 10.11
N GLN A 92 14.38 -18.33 9.56
CA GLN A 92 14.39 -19.53 8.73
C GLN A 92 15.16 -19.32 7.42
N SER A 93 14.98 -18.16 6.76
CA SER A 93 15.76 -17.80 5.56
C SER A 93 17.26 -17.78 5.85
N VAL A 94 17.67 -17.20 6.98
CA VAL A 94 19.08 -17.17 7.41
C VAL A 94 19.62 -18.59 7.64
N LYS A 95 18.87 -19.46 8.34
CA LYS A 95 19.27 -20.83 8.63
C LYS A 95 19.39 -21.71 7.39
N SER A 96 18.49 -21.55 6.44
CA SER A 96 18.43 -22.38 5.22
C SER A 96 19.26 -21.82 4.06
N GLY A 97 19.77 -20.58 4.17
CA GLY A 97 20.44 -19.90 3.07
C GLY A 97 19.50 -19.53 1.91
N THR A 98 18.17 -19.56 2.14
CA THR A 98 17.19 -19.18 1.11
C THR A 98 16.91 -17.67 1.14
N PRO A 99 16.61 -17.05 -0.01
CA PRO A 99 16.22 -15.64 -0.03
C PRO A 99 15.01 -15.36 0.87
N SER A 100 14.98 -14.17 1.48
CA SER A 100 13.80 -13.69 2.20
C SER A 100 12.60 -13.60 1.25
N ILE A 101 11.39 -13.84 1.77
CA ILE A 101 10.13 -13.65 1.02
C ILE A 101 9.97 -12.19 0.59
N VAL A 102 10.48 -11.24 1.39
CA VAL A 102 10.51 -9.80 1.08
C VAL A 102 11.97 -9.34 1.09
N PRO A 103 12.71 -9.51 0.00
CA PRO A 103 14.10 -9.08 -0.09
C PRO A 103 14.20 -7.56 -0.21
N GLY A 104 15.41 -7.01 -0.02
CA GLY A 104 15.66 -5.57 -0.09
C GLY A 104 15.33 -4.94 -1.44
N GLU A 105 15.38 -5.72 -2.51
CA GLU A 105 15.01 -5.31 -3.86
C GLU A 105 13.51 -4.94 -3.96
N GLU A 106 12.63 -5.58 -3.22
CA GLU A 106 11.21 -5.19 -3.14
C GLU A 106 11.08 -3.82 -2.45
N GLY A 107 11.78 -3.60 -1.33
CA GLY A 107 11.81 -2.29 -0.68
C GLY A 107 12.36 -1.20 -1.61
N MET A 108 13.38 -1.52 -2.43
CA MET A 108 13.89 -0.57 -3.44
C MET A 108 12.84 -0.24 -4.50
N ARG A 109 12.02 -1.21 -4.93
CA ARG A 109 10.90 -0.95 -5.87
C ARG A 109 9.87 -0.03 -5.25
N ASP A 110 9.50 -0.25 -4.00
CA ASP A 110 8.57 0.61 -3.26
C ASP A 110 9.11 2.04 -3.16
N MET A 111 10.41 2.21 -2.85
CA MET A 111 11.03 3.54 -2.80
C MET A 111 11.01 4.26 -4.16
N ARG A 112 11.19 3.56 -5.26
CA ARG A 112 11.05 4.16 -6.61
C ARG A 112 9.64 4.67 -6.88
N VAL A 113 8.62 3.96 -6.41
CA VAL A 113 7.21 4.40 -6.48
C VAL A 113 7.01 5.66 -5.65
N ILE A 114 7.52 5.67 -4.41
CA ILE A 114 7.45 6.82 -3.50
C ILE A 114 8.14 8.04 -4.11
N ASP A 115 9.35 7.89 -4.65
CA ASP A 115 10.06 8.97 -5.35
C ASP A 115 9.26 9.52 -6.53
N ALA A 116 8.62 8.65 -7.30
CA ALA A 116 7.78 9.08 -8.43
C ALA A 116 6.52 9.82 -7.96
N ILE A 117 5.92 9.42 -6.81
CA ILE A 117 4.83 10.15 -6.17
C ILE A 117 5.30 11.57 -5.82
N TYR A 118 6.43 11.70 -5.12
CA TYR A 118 6.97 13.01 -4.74
C TYR A 118 7.34 13.87 -5.96
N ARG A 119 7.91 13.29 -7.02
CA ARG A 119 8.13 14.04 -8.27
C ARG A 119 6.81 14.54 -8.87
N SER A 120 5.77 13.71 -8.87
CA SER A 120 4.44 14.13 -9.33
C SER A 120 3.88 15.28 -8.50
N LEU A 121 3.99 15.22 -7.17
CA LEU A 121 3.58 16.32 -6.27
C LEU A 121 4.33 17.62 -6.59
N ALA A 122 5.65 17.56 -6.70
CA ALA A 122 6.50 18.70 -7.03
C ALA A 122 6.19 19.32 -8.40
N ASN A 123 5.68 18.51 -9.34
CA ASN A 123 5.31 18.92 -10.69
C ASN A 123 3.81 19.21 -10.86
N GLY A 124 3.08 19.51 -9.78
CA GLY A 124 1.66 19.88 -9.82
C GLY A 124 0.73 18.73 -10.25
N GLY A 125 1.05 17.50 -9.85
CA GLY A 125 0.24 16.31 -10.13
C GLY A 125 0.43 15.72 -11.54
N ARG A 126 1.51 16.09 -12.24
CA ARG A 126 1.81 15.54 -13.57
C ARG A 126 2.18 14.07 -13.49
N ARG A 127 1.95 13.39 -14.61
CA ARG A 127 2.28 11.97 -14.78
C ARG A 127 3.79 11.76 -14.77
N GLU A 128 4.25 10.90 -13.85
CA GLU A 128 5.65 10.52 -13.69
C GLU A 128 5.87 9.04 -13.99
N LEU A 129 7.00 8.70 -14.57
CA LEU A 129 7.42 7.31 -14.76
C LEU A 129 8.08 6.77 -13.48
N ILE A 130 7.86 5.50 -13.19
CA ILE A 130 8.45 4.78 -12.07
C ILE A 130 9.71 4.06 -12.54
#